data_517ca4ec492e421d153580ea3a091813
#
_entry.id   517ca4ec492e421d153580ea3a091813
#
_cell.length_a   1.000
_cell.length_b   1.000
_cell.length_c   1.000
_cell.angle_alpha   90.00
_cell.angle_beta   90.00
_cell.angle_gamma   90.00
#
_symmetry.space_group_name_H-M   'P 1'
#
loop_
_entity.id
_entity.type
_entity.pdbx_description
1 polymer ?
#
loop_
_entity_poly.entity_id
_entity_poly.type
_entity_poly.pdbx_seq_one_letter_code
_entity_poly.pdbx_strand_id
1 'polypeptide(L)'
;MPKIIHDGEIHIATFPSRLAKTGKNKTVRWSEFLDTISTTTTTKETLREYLKMGKDEQDQIKDVGGFVGGWLKDGRRKAENLKDRTLLTLDADFAQPDLLDIFDLIYGCAAVVYPTHKHTPEKPRLRFIVPLSRPVTGEEYEAIGRRVACDLGIDQFDDTTYQPTRIMYYPSTPADGVFAPDYRDGPWLDPDMVLGQYPDWRDTSFWPISSRVDEARRKDAKKQGDPLEKPGLVGAFCRCYSVEAAIEKFLSDVYTSCTMAGRYTYAKGSTAAGLVLYDGGLFAYSNH
;
A
#
# COMPACT_ATOMS: atom_id res chain seq x y z
N MET A 1 17.10 -22.43 8.15
CA MET A 1 17.09 -20.98 8.35
C MET A 1 18.14 -20.59 9.38
N PRO A 2 18.72 -19.37 9.34
CA PRO A 2 19.53 -18.88 10.42
C PRO A 2 18.72 -18.85 11.72
N LYS A 3 19.39 -18.92 12.87
CA LYS A 3 18.74 -18.83 14.18
C LYS A 3 18.14 -17.43 14.33
N ILE A 4 16.82 -17.34 14.44
CA ILE A 4 16.09 -16.09 14.66
C ILE A 4 16.22 -15.74 16.14
N ILE A 5 16.74 -14.55 16.44
CA ILE A 5 16.90 -14.05 17.81
C ILE A 5 15.69 -13.19 18.21
N HIS A 6 15.21 -12.36 17.27
CA HIS A 6 14.08 -11.46 17.49
C HIS A 6 12.80 -12.10 16.97
N ASP A 7 12.18 -12.92 17.79
CA ASP A 7 10.97 -13.66 17.45
C ASP A 7 9.80 -13.27 18.38
N GLY A 8 8.59 -13.24 17.83
CA GLY A 8 7.39 -12.85 18.56
C GLY A 8 6.12 -13.27 17.82
N GLU A 9 4.97 -12.94 18.40
CA GLU A 9 3.66 -13.23 17.81
C GLU A 9 3.25 -12.15 16.81
N ILE A 10 2.73 -12.58 15.67
CA ILE A 10 2.15 -11.73 14.63
C ILE A 10 0.73 -12.18 14.32
N HIS A 11 -0.09 -11.25 13.86
CA HIS A 11 -1.43 -11.53 13.34
C HIS A 11 -1.39 -11.64 11.82
N ILE A 12 -2.00 -12.69 11.29
CA ILE A 12 -2.23 -12.85 9.85
C ILE A 12 -3.65 -13.34 9.58
N ALA A 13 -4.27 -12.83 8.52
CA ALA A 13 -5.48 -13.42 7.96
C ALA A 13 -5.12 -14.14 6.65
N THR A 14 -5.36 -15.44 6.57
CA THR A 14 -4.98 -16.30 5.42
C THR A 14 -6.15 -16.52 4.50
N PHE A 15 -5.90 -16.53 3.19
CA PHE A 15 -6.91 -16.68 2.14
C PHE A 15 -6.50 -17.77 1.15
N PRO A 16 -7.42 -18.66 0.74
CA PRO A 16 -7.12 -19.71 -0.24
C PRO A 16 -6.90 -19.18 -1.67
N SER A 17 -7.41 -17.97 -1.96
CA SER A 17 -7.21 -17.28 -3.23
C SER A 17 -7.42 -15.77 -3.09
N ARG A 18 -6.96 -15.00 -4.07
CA ARG A 18 -7.21 -13.54 -4.15
C ARG A 18 -8.69 -13.16 -4.21
N LEU A 19 -9.53 -14.06 -4.72
CA LEU A 19 -10.97 -13.84 -4.87
C LEU A 19 -11.75 -14.12 -3.59
N ALA A 20 -11.15 -14.81 -2.63
CA ALA A 20 -11.79 -15.11 -1.36
C ALA A 20 -12.08 -13.83 -0.58
N LYS A 21 -13.36 -13.61 -0.25
CA LYS A 21 -13.82 -12.44 0.51
C LYS A 21 -13.64 -12.61 2.01
N THR A 22 -13.55 -13.85 2.47
CA THR A 22 -13.39 -14.22 3.88
C THR A 22 -12.19 -15.15 4.02
N GLY A 23 -11.33 -14.84 4.98
CA GLY A 23 -10.14 -15.60 5.34
C GLY A 23 -10.22 -16.13 6.77
N LYS A 24 -9.14 -16.78 7.19
CA LYS A 24 -8.97 -17.29 8.56
C LYS A 24 -7.90 -16.49 9.28
N ASN A 25 -8.26 -15.83 10.37
CA ASN A 25 -7.29 -15.18 11.25
C ASN A 25 -6.47 -16.22 12.00
N LYS A 26 -5.19 -15.93 12.19
CA LYS A 26 -4.24 -16.72 12.96
C LYS A 26 -3.28 -15.80 13.70
N THR A 27 -2.92 -16.20 14.91
CA THR A 27 -1.72 -15.72 15.59
C THR A 27 -0.65 -16.78 15.40
N VAL A 28 0.48 -16.40 14.87
CA VAL A 28 1.62 -17.30 14.61
C VAL A 28 2.91 -16.61 15.05
N ARG A 29 3.98 -17.39 15.29
CA ARG A 29 5.28 -16.78 15.53
C ARG A 29 5.88 -16.25 14.23
N TRP A 30 6.66 -15.18 14.32
CA TRP A 30 7.39 -14.63 13.19
C TRP A 30 8.27 -15.70 12.52
N SER A 31 8.95 -16.54 13.31
CA SER A 31 9.74 -17.65 12.83
C SER A 31 8.93 -18.67 12.00
N GLU A 32 7.73 -19.05 12.46
CA GLU A 32 6.83 -19.97 11.74
C GLU A 32 6.34 -19.36 10.43
N PHE A 33 6.07 -18.05 10.44
CA PHE A 33 5.70 -17.33 9.23
C PHE A 33 6.84 -17.30 8.21
N LEU A 34 8.08 -17.05 8.66
CA LEU A 34 9.28 -17.09 7.83
C LEU A 34 9.46 -18.47 7.18
N ASP A 35 9.26 -19.56 7.91
CA ASP A 35 9.30 -20.92 7.34
C ASP A 35 8.27 -21.09 6.20
N THR A 36 7.06 -20.56 6.41
CA THR A 36 5.99 -20.61 5.40
C THR A 36 6.37 -19.88 4.12
N ILE A 37 6.94 -18.68 4.21
CA ILE A 37 7.26 -17.84 3.04
C ILE A 37 8.65 -18.11 2.45
N SER A 38 9.45 -18.96 3.08
CA SER A 38 10.76 -19.39 2.58
C SER A 38 10.67 -20.49 1.54
N THR A 39 9.49 -21.03 1.33
CA THR A 39 9.20 -22.02 0.29
C THR A 39 8.33 -21.42 -0.79
N THR A 40 8.50 -21.86 -2.03
CA THR A 40 7.71 -21.38 -3.18
C THR A 40 6.92 -22.52 -3.79
N THR A 41 5.77 -22.18 -4.35
CA THR A 41 5.02 -23.08 -5.25
C THR A 41 5.55 -22.91 -6.66
N THR A 42 6.27 -23.89 -7.19
CA THR A 42 6.71 -23.87 -8.59
C THR A 42 5.54 -24.25 -9.49
N THR A 43 5.24 -23.39 -10.46
CA THR A 43 4.20 -23.60 -11.45
C THR A 43 4.76 -24.33 -12.69
N LYS A 44 3.92 -24.68 -13.66
CA LYS A 44 4.31 -25.55 -14.77
C LYS A 44 4.89 -24.82 -15.97
N GLU A 45 4.45 -23.58 -16.18
CA GLU A 45 4.85 -22.73 -17.28
C GLU A 45 6.21 -22.09 -17.03
N THR A 46 6.92 -21.77 -18.13
CA THR A 46 8.10 -20.89 -18.10
C THR A 46 7.68 -19.43 -17.95
N LEU A 47 8.58 -18.58 -17.46
CA LEU A 47 8.33 -17.13 -17.39
C LEU A 47 7.96 -16.55 -18.77
N ARG A 48 8.60 -17.03 -19.83
CA ARG A 48 8.32 -16.60 -21.21
C ARG A 48 6.90 -16.94 -21.64
N GLU A 49 6.41 -18.13 -21.29
CA GLU A 49 5.03 -18.54 -21.57
C GLU A 49 4.05 -17.72 -20.74
N TYR A 50 4.30 -17.59 -19.44
CA TYR A 50 3.49 -16.77 -18.54
C TYR A 50 3.31 -15.32 -19.02
N LEU A 51 4.37 -14.67 -19.50
CA LEU A 51 4.31 -13.28 -19.98
C LEU A 51 3.50 -13.11 -21.29
N LYS A 52 3.24 -14.19 -22.04
CA LYS A 52 2.39 -14.16 -23.24
C LYS A 52 0.91 -14.38 -22.94
N MET A 53 0.58 -14.87 -21.76
CA MET A 53 -0.79 -15.14 -21.35
C MET A 53 -1.56 -13.85 -21.07
N GLY A 54 -2.87 -13.94 -21.16
CA GLY A 54 -3.77 -12.85 -20.78
C GLY A 54 -3.69 -12.55 -19.27
N LYS A 55 -4.08 -11.34 -18.87
CA LYS A 55 -3.99 -10.88 -17.48
C LYS A 55 -4.73 -11.82 -16.51
N ASP A 56 -5.92 -12.28 -16.88
CA ASP A 56 -6.74 -13.15 -16.01
C ASP A 56 -6.09 -14.51 -15.81
N GLU A 57 -5.49 -15.09 -16.84
CA GLU A 57 -4.75 -16.35 -16.77
C GLU A 57 -3.49 -16.22 -15.91
N GLN A 58 -2.72 -15.14 -16.11
CA GLN A 58 -1.57 -14.82 -15.25
C GLN A 58 -1.98 -14.69 -13.78
N ASP A 59 -3.11 -14.04 -13.52
CA ASP A 59 -3.62 -13.85 -12.16
C ASP A 59 -4.09 -15.17 -11.52
N GLN A 60 -4.61 -16.12 -12.29
CA GLN A 60 -4.99 -17.46 -11.82
C GLN A 60 -3.76 -18.32 -11.50
N ILE A 61 -2.75 -18.31 -12.34
CA ILE A 61 -1.54 -19.14 -12.18
C ILE A 61 -0.77 -18.76 -10.91
N LYS A 62 -0.55 -17.47 -10.67
CA LYS A 62 0.18 -17.01 -9.48
C LYS A 62 -0.66 -17.03 -8.19
N ASP A 63 -1.98 -17.31 -8.27
CA ASP A 63 -2.88 -17.31 -7.12
C ASP A 63 -2.79 -18.63 -6.36
N VAL A 64 -1.73 -18.80 -5.62
CA VAL A 64 -1.51 -19.94 -4.70
C VAL A 64 -2.03 -19.63 -3.28
N GLY A 65 -2.98 -18.71 -3.17
CA GLY A 65 -3.44 -18.15 -1.91
C GLY A 65 -2.58 -16.99 -1.43
N GLY A 66 -2.92 -16.45 -0.27
CA GLY A 66 -2.23 -15.27 0.26
C GLY A 66 -2.65 -14.92 1.67
N PHE A 67 -2.13 -13.81 2.15
CA PHE A 67 -2.37 -13.33 3.51
C PHE A 67 -2.52 -11.80 3.55
N VAL A 68 -3.16 -11.33 4.61
CA VAL A 68 -3.09 -9.93 5.08
C VAL A 68 -2.33 -9.97 6.40
N GLY A 69 -1.32 -9.15 6.58
CA GLY A 69 -0.46 -9.12 7.78
C GLY A 69 -1.12 -8.44 8.97
N GLY A 70 -2.31 -8.88 9.38
CA GLY A 70 -3.10 -8.32 10.46
C GLY A 70 -4.37 -9.12 10.71
N TRP A 71 -5.22 -8.62 11.62
CA TRP A 71 -6.46 -9.26 12.04
C TRP A 71 -7.68 -8.59 11.40
N LEU A 72 -8.58 -9.40 10.83
CA LEU A 72 -9.81 -8.93 10.21
C LEU A 72 -11.03 -9.41 11.01
N LYS A 73 -11.95 -8.52 11.37
CA LYS A 73 -13.21 -8.87 12.01
C LYS A 73 -13.97 -9.85 11.09
N ASP A 74 -14.39 -10.99 11.66
CA ASP A 74 -15.07 -12.08 10.95
C ASP A 74 -14.28 -12.62 9.74
N GLY A 75 -12.97 -12.39 9.69
CA GLY A 75 -12.11 -12.74 8.55
C GLY A 75 -12.42 -11.98 7.26
N ARG A 76 -13.32 -10.99 7.25
CA ARG A 76 -13.76 -10.28 6.05
C ARG A 76 -12.74 -9.24 5.61
N ARG A 77 -12.31 -9.35 4.35
CA ARG A 77 -11.30 -8.46 3.74
C ARG A 77 -11.95 -7.17 3.22
N LYS A 78 -12.28 -6.28 4.14
CA LYS A 78 -12.78 -4.93 3.91
C LYS A 78 -12.11 -3.95 4.87
N ALA A 79 -11.96 -2.68 4.48
CA ALA A 79 -11.27 -1.67 5.28
C ALA A 79 -11.89 -1.52 6.67
N GLU A 80 -13.22 -1.44 6.77
CA GLU A 80 -13.97 -1.30 8.01
C GLU A 80 -13.84 -2.51 8.97
N ASN A 81 -13.37 -3.64 8.46
CA ASN A 81 -13.18 -4.87 9.25
C ASN A 81 -11.73 -5.06 9.72
N LEU A 82 -10.81 -4.20 9.31
CA LEU A 82 -9.44 -4.29 9.81
C LEU A 82 -9.39 -3.91 11.27
N LYS A 83 -8.91 -4.82 12.11
CA LYS A 83 -8.72 -4.60 13.53
C LYS A 83 -7.32 -4.07 13.84
N ASP A 84 -6.33 -4.69 13.25
CA ASP A 84 -4.93 -4.31 13.40
C ASP A 84 -4.06 -4.80 12.24
N ARG A 85 -2.86 -4.22 12.13
CA ARG A 85 -1.76 -4.70 11.31
C ARG A 85 -0.55 -4.93 12.21
N THR A 86 0.10 -6.08 12.07
CA THR A 86 1.35 -6.43 12.77
C THR A 86 2.52 -6.62 11.83
N LEU A 87 2.24 -6.63 10.52
CA LEU A 87 3.26 -6.67 9.47
C LEU A 87 3.07 -5.50 8.52
N LEU A 88 4.14 -4.78 8.25
CA LEU A 88 4.25 -3.93 7.08
C LEU A 88 4.57 -4.84 5.87
N THR A 89 3.81 -4.69 4.78
CA THR A 89 3.99 -5.47 3.56
C THR A 89 4.00 -4.55 2.35
N LEU A 90 5.08 -4.58 1.57
CA LEU A 90 5.28 -3.71 0.41
C LEU A 90 5.64 -4.54 -0.82
N ASP A 91 4.98 -4.29 -1.95
CA ASP A 91 5.30 -4.87 -3.25
C ASP A 91 6.22 -3.92 -4.03
N ALA A 92 7.48 -4.31 -4.23
CA ALA A 92 8.46 -3.56 -5.01
C ALA A 92 8.49 -4.12 -6.44
N ASP A 93 7.58 -3.65 -7.28
CA ASP A 93 7.42 -4.07 -8.67
C ASP A 93 8.50 -3.48 -9.61
N PHE A 94 9.24 -2.49 -9.12
CA PHE A 94 10.32 -1.79 -9.84
C PHE A 94 11.59 -1.72 -9.00
N ALA A 95 11.86 -2.78 -8.22
CA ALA A 95 12.95 -2.82 -7.26
C ALA A 95 14.32 -2.61 -7.93
N GLN A 96 15.19 -1.88 -7.24
CA GLN A 96 16.62 -1.87 -7.52
C GLN A 96 17.30 -3.03 -6.77
N PRO A 97 18.45 -3.54 -7.26
CA PRO A 97 19.12 -4.69 -6.66
C PRO A 97 19.56 -4.48 -5.21
N ASP A 98 19.82 -3.24 -4.81
CA ASP A 98 20.33 -2.83 -3.50
C ASP A 98 19.22 -2.44 -2.49
N LEU A 99 17.95 -2.66 -2.84
CA LEU A 99 16.80 -2.21 -2.03
C LEU A 99 16.84 -2.73 -0.58
N LEU A 100 17.20 -4.00 -0.38
CA LEU A 100 17.30 -4.57 0.97
C LEU A 100 18.49 -4.00 1.75
N ASP A 101 19.61 -3.76 1.09
CA ASP A 101 20.79 -3.19 1.73
C ASP A 101 20.54 -1.73 2.18
N ILE A 102 19.80 -0.97 1.36
CA ILE A 102 19.36 0.39 1.71
C ILE A 102 18.39 0.34 2.90
N PHE A 103 17.45 -0.60 2.91
CA PHE A 103 16.54 -0.78 4.04
C PHE A 103 17.30 -1.11 5.32
N ASP A 104 18.25 -2.02 5.27
CA ASP A 104 19.07 -2.41 6.41
C ASP A 104 19.89 -1.23 6.94
N LEU A 105 20.45 -0.41 6.05
CA LEU A 105 21.21 0.79 6.41
C LEU A 105 20.34 1.85 7.12
N ILE A 106 19.10 2.04 6.68
CA ILE A 106 18.19 3.09 7.22
C ILE A 106 17.51 2.63 8.51
N TYR A 107 17.04 1.39 8.54
CA TYR A 107 16.16 0.89 9.61
C TYR A 107 16.85 -0.13 10.52
N GLY A 108 17.77 -0.95 9.99
CA GLY A 108 18.52 -1.96 10.77
C GLY A 108 17.60 -2.89 11.57
N CYS A 109 16.41 -3.23 11.05
CA CYS A 109 15.40 -4.02 11.73
C CYS A 109 15.10 -5.32 10.99
N ALA A 110 14.36 -6.24 11.64
CA ALA A 110 13.96 -7.50 11.06
C ALA A 110 13.16 -7.28 9.78
N ALA A 111 13.51 -7.99 8.72
CA ALA A 111 12.80 -7.97 7.46
C ALA A 111 13.02 -9.27 6.68
N VAL A 112 12.07 -9.62 5.84
CA VAL A 112 12.24 -10.64 4.81
C VAL A 112 11.81 -10.10 3.47
N VAL A 113 12.58 -10.43 2.46
CA VAL A 113 12.30 -10.08 1.07
C VAL A 113 12.28 -11.36 0.25
N TYR A 114 11.28 -11.53 -0.59
CA TYR A 114 11.22 -12.64 -1.51
C TYR A 114 10.82 -12.24 -2.92
N PRO A 115 11.32 -12.96 -3.95
CA PRO A 115 10.94 -12.74 -5.34
C PRO A 115 9.46 -13.03 -5.59
N THR A 116 8.78 -12.16 -6.34
CA THR A 116 7.42 -12.42 -6.80
C THR A 116 7.44 -13.16 -8.15
N HIS A 117 6.30 -13.68 -8.61
CA HIS A 117 6.18 -14.57 -9.76
C HIS A 117 6.85 -14.08 -11.07
N LYS A 118 6.94 -12.76 -11.27
CA LYS A 118 7.56 -12.14 -12.46
C LYS A 118 9.01 -11.70 -12.25
N HIS A 119 9.61 -12.08 -11.15
CA HIS A 119 10.98 -11.67 -10.83
C HIS A 119 11.99 -12.25 -11.82
N THR A 120 12.93 -11.42 -12.23
CA THR A 120 14.20 -11.84 -12.86
C THR A 120 15.35 -11.03 -12.27
N PRO A 121 16.61 -11.51 -12.33
CA PRO A 121 17.76 -10.74 -11.87
C PRO A 121 17.88 -9.37 -12.53
N GLU A 122 17.52 -9.25 -13.84
CA GLU A 122 17.59 -8.00 -14.62
C GLU A 122 16.42 -7.06 -14.33
N LYS A 123 15.30 -7.60 -13.83
CA LYS A 123 14.10 -6.83 -13.47
C LYS A 123 13.57 -7.36 -12.15
N PRO A 124 14.20 -6.99 -11.04
CA PRO A 124 13.81 -7.46 -9.73
C PRO A 124 12.37 -7.06 -9.40
N ARG A 125 11.59 -8.02 -8.93
CA ARG A 125 10.26 -7.83 -8.38
C ARG A 125 10.19 -8.54 -7.04
N LEU A 126 10.12 -7.75 -6.00
CA LEU A 126 10.34 -8.19 -4.64
C LEU A 126 9.14 -7.88 -3.76
N ARG A 127 8.90 -8.72 -2.78
CA ARG A 127 7.95 -8.46 -1.71
C ARG A 127 8.69 -8.29 -0.41
N PHE A 128 8.51 -7.13 0.21
CA PHE A 128 9.04 -6.78 1.51
C PHE A 128 8.02 -7.08 2.59
N ILE A 129 8.47 -7.74 3.67
CA ILE A 129 7.66 -7.96 4.86
C ILE A 129 8.51 -7.62 6.08
N VAL A 130 7.98 -6.73 6.91
CA VAL A 130 8.65 -6.22 8.11
C VAL A 130 7.72 -6.38 9.31
N PRO A 131 8.13 -7.07 10.37
CA PRO A 131 7.34 -7.18 11.60
C PRO A 131 7.36 -5.85 12.36
N LEU A 132 6.20 -5.46 12.90
CA LEU A 132 6.03 -4.23 13.66
C LEU A 132 6.10 -4.51 15.17
N SER A 133 6.78 -3.67 15.92
CA SER A 133 6.97 -3.84 17.37
C SER A 133 5.68 -3.72 18.18
N ARG A 134 4.65 -3.09 17.59
CA ARG A 134 3.26 -3.06 18.09
C ARG A 134 2.25 -3.17 16.97
N PRO A 135 1.03 -3.62 17.25
CA PRO A 135 -0.07 -3.52 16.29
C PRO A 135 -0.38 -2.06 15.94
N VAL A 136 -0.78 -1.82 14.68
CA VAL A 136 -1.15 -0.48 14.18
C VAL A 136 -2.52 -0.50 13.53
N THR A 137 -3.18 0.66 13.47
CA THR A 137 -4.45 0.86 12.75
C THR A 137 -4.22 0.86 11.23
N GLY A 138 -5.31 0.86 10.45
CA GLY A 138 -5.22 0.95 8.99
C GLY A 138 -4.60 2.26 8.50
N GLU A 139 -4.87 3.35 9.18
CA GLU A 139 -4.35 4.68 8.84
C GLU A 139 -2.87 4.81 9.20
N GLU A 140 -2.49 4.35 10.40
CA GLU A 140 -1.07 4.25 10.78
C GLU A 140 -0.29 3.39 9.77
N TYR A 141 -0.87 2.24 9.37
CA TYR A 141 -0.24 1.35 8.38
C TYR A 141 0.02 2.06 7.05
N GLU A 142 -0.96 2.80 6.54
CA GLU A 142 -0.80 3.53 5.28
C GLU A 142 0.27 4.61 5.39
N ALA A 143 0.26 5.40 6.47
CA ALA A 143 1.27 6.43 6.72
C ALA A 143 2.69 5.81 6.85
N ILE A 144 2.83 4.73 7.63
CA ILE A 144 4.09 4.01 7.81
C ILE A 144 4.59 3.45 6.48
N GLY A 145 3.71 2.78 5.72
CA GLY A 145 4.08 2.19 4.45
C GLY A 145 4.58 3.22 3.43
N ARG A 146 3.92 4.36 3.35
CA ARG A 146 4.32 5.47 2.48
C ARG A 146 5.63 6.11 2.92
N ARG A 147 5.87 6.26 4.23
CA ARG A 147 7.12 6.83 4.73
C ARG A 147 8.30 5.90 4.45
N VAL A 148 8.17 4.64 4.81
CA VAL A 148 9.20 3.62 4.53
C VAL A 148 9.49 3.53 3.03
N ALA A 149 8.46 3.48 2.19
CA ALA A 149 8.64 3.47 0.74
C ALA A 149 9.30 4.76 0.23
N CYS A 150 9.02 5.91 0.81
CA CYS A 150 9.67 7.18 0.45
C CYS A 150 11.17 7.15 0.75
N ASP A 151 11.55 6.64 1.91
CA ASP A 151 12.95 6.54 2.33
C ASP A 151 13.76 5.57 1.45
N LEU A 152 13.08 4.56 0.88
CA LEU A 152 13.64 3.57 -0.04
C LEU A 152 13.52 3.96 -1.52
N GLY A 153 12.86 5.09 -1.83
CA GLY A 153 12.50 5.47 -3.20
C GLY A 153 11.12 4.96 -3.60
N ILE A 154 10.09 5.77 -3.34
CA ILE A 154 8.66 5.40 -3.46
C ILE A 154 8.26 4.87 -4.84
N ASP A 155 8.95 5.29 -5.90
CA ASP A 155 8.68 4.84 -7.26
C ASP A 155 9.05 3.37 -7.52
N GLN A 156 9.77 2.73 -6.61
CA GLN A 156 10.06 1.30 -6.67
C GLN A 156 8.85 0.42 -6.29
N PHE A 157 7.84 0.98 -5.63
CA PHE A 157 6.73 0.21 -5.05
C PHE A 157 5.43 0.36 -5.84
N ASP A 158 4.59 -0.69 -5.81
CA ASP A 158 3.21 -0.64 -6.30
C ASP A 158 2.38 0.29 -5.40
N ASP A 159 1.72 1.28 -5.99
CA ASP A 159 0.91 2.27 -5.29
C ASP A 159 -0.27 1.67 -4.51
N THR A 160 -0.70 0.46 -4.86
CA THR A 160 -1.77 -0.24 -4.15
C THR A 160 -1.29 -0.98 -2.90
N THR A 161 0.03 -1.07 -2.68
CA THR A 161 0.61 -1.80 -1.54
C THR A 161 0.28 -1.15 -0.19
N TYR A 162 -0.03 0.15 -0.20
CA TYR A 162 -0.39 0.91 1.02
C TYR A 162 -1.80 0.65 1.52
N GLN A 163 -2.65 -0.05 0.74
CA GLN A 163 -4.00 -0.39 1.16
C GLN A 163 -3.97 -1.35 2.37
N PRO A 164 -4.58 -1.00 3.51
CA PRO A 164 -4.41 -1.77 4.76
C PRO A 164 -4.93 -3.21 4.70
N THR A 165 -5.84 -3.52 3.78
CA THR A 165 -6.39 -4.87 3.57
C THR A 165 -5.89 -5.53 2.29
N ARG A 166 -4.79 -5.00 1.71
CA ARG A 166 -4.17 -5.61 0.52
C ARG A 166 -3.72 -7.03 0.83
N ILE A 167 -4.16 -7.97 -0.02
CA ILE A 167 -3.68 -9.36 0.05
C ILE A 167 -2.30 -9.47 -0.58
N MET A 168 -1.40 -10.13 0.11
CA MET A 168 -0.09 -10.53 -0.38
C MET A 168 -0.15 -12.00 -0.75
N TYR A 169 0.21 -12.35 -1.99
CA TYR A 169 0.28 -13.74 -2.40
C TYR A 169 1.38 -14.48 -1.67
N TYR A 170 1.15 -15.74 -1.35
CA TYR A 170 2.26 -16.63 -1.00
C TYR A 170 3.23 -16.76 -2.18
N PRO A 171 4.50 -17.14 -1.92
CA PRO A 171 5.48 -17.26 -2.98
C PRO A 171 5.07 -18.28 -4.05
N SER A 172 5.14 -17.86 -5.31
CA SER A 172 5.01 -18.73 -6.48
C SER A 172 6.06 -18.35 -7.51
N THR A 173 6.55 -19.33 -8.27
CA THR A 173 7.68 -19.18 -9.19
C THR A 173 7.42 -19.98 -10.44
N PRO A 174 7.64 -19.43 -11.66
CA PRO A 174 7.62 -20.20 -12.91
C PRO A 174 8.61 -21.37 -12.90
N ALA A 175 8.44 -22.34 -13.77
CA ALA A 175 9.28 -23.54 -13.81
C ALA A 175 10.78 -23.24 -14.01
N ASP A 176 11.10 -22.15 -14.70
CA ASP A 176 12.45 -21.64 -14.96
C ASP A 176 12.81 -20.41 -14.10
N GLY A 177 11.96 -20.04 -13.15
CA GLY A 177 12.17 -18.89 -12.28
C GLY A 177 13.16 -19.14 -11.15
N VAL A 178 13.66 -18.06 -10.57
CA VAL A 178 14.58 -18.11 -9.41
C VAL A 178 13.82 -17.65 -8.18
N PHE A 179 13.90 -18.46 -7.11
CA PHE A 179 13.36 -18.11 -5.81
C PHE A 179 14.49 -18.15 -4.76
N ALA A 180 14.90 -16.99 -4.32
CA ALA A 180 15.92 -16.82 -3.29
C ALA A 180 15.45 -15.74 -2.31
N PRO A 181 14.73 -16.12 -1.25
CA PRO A 181 14.34 -15.16 -0.21
C PRO A 181 15.58 -14.74 0.58
N ASP A 182 15.64 -13.46 0.94
CA ASP A 182 16.66 -12.90 1.80
C ASP A 182 16.04 -12.40 3.10
N TYR A 183 16.74 -12.57 4.21
CA TYR A 183 16.25 -12.31 5.55
C TYR A 183 17.27 -11.52 6.36
N ARG A 184 16.78 -10.53 7.11
CA ARG A 184 17.54 -9.80 8.13
C ARG A 184 16.92 -10.01 9.49
N ASP A 185 17.72 -10.48 10.45
CA ASP A 185 17.32 -10.53 11.87
C ASP A 185 17.66 -9.19 12.52
N GLY A 186 16.83 -8.75 13.44
CA GLY A 186 17.00 -7.49 14.15
C GLY A 186 15.78 -7.16 15.00
N PRO A 187 15.80 -6.06 15.74
CA PRO A 187 14.62 -5.56 16.41
C PRO A 187 13.48 -5.36 15.40
N TRP A 188 12.24 -5.46 15.86
CA TRP A 188 11.09 -5.20 15.01
C TRP A 188 10.96 -3.70 14.75
N LEU A 189 10.45 -3.32 13.57
CA LEU A 189 10.27 -1.92 13.21
C LEU A 189 9.34 -1.22 14.21
N ASP A 190 9.83 -0.12 14.77
CA ASP A 190 9.04 0.73 15.67
C ASP A 190 8.12 1.65 14.85
N PRO A 191 6.77 1.45 14.90
CA PRO A 191 5.83 2.30 14.21
C PRO A 191 5.88 3.76 14.64
N ASP A 192 6.14 4.03 15.91
CA ASP A 192 6.14 5.38 16.46
C ASP A 192 7.35 6.18 15.98
N MET A 193 8.50 5.52 15.81
CA MET A 193 9.68 6.12 15.19
C MET A 193 9.38 6.57 13.75
N VAL A 194 8.68 5.74 12.96
CA VAL A 194 8.34 6.08 11.57
C VAL A 194 7.29 7.19 11.51
N LEU A 195 6.23 7.08 12.32
CA LEU A 195 5.18 8.10 12.39
C LEU A 195 5.71 9.43 12.89
N GLY A 196 6.67 9.43 13.80
CA GLY A 196 7.34 10.63 14.33
C GLY A 196 8.17 11.40 13.29
N GLN A 197 8.43 10.84 12.12
CA GLN A 197 9.09 11.55 11.01
C GLN A 197 8.16 12.52 10.27
N TYR A 198 6.86 12.41 10.47
CA TYR A 198 5.88 13.36 9.93
C TYR A 198 5.71 14.54 10.90
N PRO A 199 5.49 15.77 10.40
CA PRO A 199 5.01 16.87 11.23
C PRO A 199 3.67 16.56 11.91
N ASP A 200 2.75 15.95 11.17
CA ASP A 200 1.51 15.29 11.62
C ASP A 200 1.18 14.16 10.63
N TRP A 201 1.30 12.91 11.06
CA TRP A 201 1.02 11.77 10.20
C TRP A 201 -0.48 11.62 9.87
N ARG A 202 -1.37 12.25 10.64
CA ARG A 202 -2.82 12.25 10.36
C ARG A 202 -3.19 13.20 9.25
N ASP A 203 -2.37 14.20 8.98
CA ASP A 203 -2.53 15.07 7.84
C ASP A 203 -1.97 14.40 6.57
N THR A 204 -2.87 13.86 5.75
CA THR A 204 -2.52 13.14 4.52
C THR A 204 -1.78 14.01 3.49
N SER A 205 -1.72 15.32 3.70
CA SER A 205 -0.95 16.21 2.84
C SER A 205 0.56 15.98 2.93
N PHE A 206 1.03 15.47 4.06
CA PHE A 206 2.42 15.11 4.26
C PHE A 206 2.76 13.69 3.75
N TRP A 207 1.76 12.92 3.30
CA TRP A 207 2.00 11.57 2.85
C TRP A 207 2.68 11.55 1.48
N PRO A 208 3.82 10.88 1.36
CA PRO A 208 4.49 10.74 0.07
C PRO A 208 3.60 10.03 -0.96
N ILE A 209 3.69 10.49 -2.21
CA ILE A 209 3.05 9.86 -3.37
C ILE A 209 4.09 9.58 -4.44
N SER A 210 3.89 8.53 -5.24
CA SER A 210 4.76 8.23 -6.36
C SER A 210 4.58 9.22 -7.52
N SER A 211 5.59 9.33 -8.37
CA SER A 211 5.51 10.13 -9.60
C SER A 211 4.37 9.65 -10.51
N ARG A 212 4.07 8.35 -10.53
CA ARG A 212 2.96 7.77 -11.32
C ARG A 212 1.60 8.27 -10.86
N VAL A 213 1.38 8.35 -9.55
CA VAL A 213 0.11 8.88 -8.97
C VAL A 213 -0.02 10.36 -9.28
N ASP A 214 1.05 11.14 -9.13
CA ASP A 214 1.04 12.57 -9.43
C ASP A 214 0.76 12.83 -10.92
N GLU A 215 1.42 12.10 -11.82
CA GLU A 215 1.13 12.19 -13.26
C GLU A 215 -0.30 11.79 -13.63
N ALA A 216 -0.83 10.72 -13.00
CA ALA A 216 -2.20 10.29 -13.24
C ALA A 216 -3.20 11.38 -12.82
N ARG A 217 -3.00 11.98 -11.63
CA ARG A 217 -3.82 13.09 -11.14
C ARG A 217 -3.79 14.30 -12.08
N ARG A 218 -2.60 14.67 -12.58
CA ARG A 218 -2.43 15.77 -13.55
C ARG A 218 -3.12 15.46 -14.90
N LYS A 219 -3.03 14.22 -15.39
CA LYS A 219 -3.69 13.80 -16.64
C LYS A 219 -5.21 13.82 -16.50
N ASP A 220 -5.75 13.37 -15.38
CA ASP A 220 -7.20 13.36 -15.14
C ASP A 220 -7.74 14.79 -14.95
N ALA A 221 -7.02 15.66 -14.29
CA ALA A 221 -7.37 17.07 -14.22
C ALA A 221 -7.44 17.72 -15.62
N LYS A 222 -6.45 17.44 -16.49
CA LYS A 222 -6.46 17.96 -17.88
C LYS A 222 -7.62 17.43 -18.73
N LYS A 223 -8.03 16.14 -18.53
CA LYS A 223 -9.16 15.55 -19.28
C LYS A 223 -10.52 16.18 -18.95
N GLN A 224 -10.66 16.73 -17.76
CA GLN A 224 -11.93 17.32 -17.34
C GLN A 224 -12.26 18.62 -18.08
N GLY A 225 -11.29 19.24 -18.74
CA GLY A 225 -11.45 20.52 -19.44
C GLY A 225 -11.76 21.67 -18.47
N ASP A 226 -11.93 22.88 -18.99
CA ASP A 226 -12.29 24.02 -18.17
C ASP A 226 -13.75 23.89 -17.65
N PRO A 227 -13.97 23.79 -16.33
CA PRO A 227 -15.31 23.71 -15.77
C PRO A 227 -16.16 24.94 -16.05
N LEU A 228 -15.55 26.10 -16.30
CA LEU A 228 -16.25 27.35 -16.61
C LEU A 228 -16.83 27.34 -18.04
N GLU A 229 -16.26 26.59 -18.97
CA GLU A 229 -16.72 26.45 -20.35
C GLU A 229 -17.76 25.34 -20.52
N LYS A 230 -18.03 24.53 -19.49
CA LYS A 230 -19.05 23.46 -19.60
C LYS A 230 -20.45 24.02 -19.85
N PRO A 231 -21.24 23.39 -20.76
CA PRO A 231 -22.63 23.79 -21.00
C PRO A 231 -23.57 23.36 -19.87
N GLY A 232 -24.76 23.94 -19.85
CA GLY A 232 -25.86 23.57 -18.96
C GLY A 232 -25.64 23.93 -17.50
N LEU A 233 -26.32 23.21 -16.61
CA LEU A 233 -26.34 23.49 -15.17
C LEU A 233 -24.97 23.38 -14.52
N VAL A 234 -24.15 22.43 -14.95
CA VAL A 234 -22.80 22.24 -14.39
C VAL A 234 -21.93 23.47 -14.66
N GLY A 235 -21.90 23.95 -15.91
CA GLY A 235 -21.12 25.14 -16.23
C GLY A 235 -21.68 26.40 -15.56
N ALA A 236 -23.01 26.55 -15.49
CA ALA A 236 -23.63 27.67 -14.76
C ALA A 236 -23.24 27.64 -13.28
N PHE A 237 -23.27 26.50 -12.62
CA PHE A 237 -22.83 26.33 -11.24
C PHE A 237 -21.35 26.69 -11.06
N CYS A 238 -20.47 26.19 -11.92
CA CYS A 238 -19.04 26.46 -11.84
C CYS A 238 -18.71 27.94 -12.08
N ARG A 239 -19.48 28.64 -12.89
CA ARG A 239 -19.31 30.10 -13.06
C ARG A 239 -19.84 30.92 -11.89
N CYS A 240 -20.78 30.38 -11.11
CA CYS A 240 -21.35 31.05 -9.94
C CYS A 240 -20.56 30.80 -8.65
N TYR A 241 -19.95 29.64 -8.52
CA TYR A 241 -19.25 29.21 -7.31
C TYR A 241 -17.86 28.69 -7.64
N SER A 242 -16.81 29.19 -6.96
CA SER A 242 -15.54 28.48 -6.87
C SER A 242 -15.74 27.18 -6.08
N VAL A 243 -14.80 26.23 -6.18
CA VAL A 243 -14.87 25.00 -5.39
C VAL A 243 -14.89 25.32 -3.89
N GLU A 244 -14.10 26.27 -3.44
CA GLU A 244 -14.08 26.74 -2.05
C GLU A 244 -15.44 27.26 -1.59
N ALA A 245 -16.00 28.20 -2.35
CA ALA A 245 -17.32 28.75 -2.05
C ALA A 245 -18.42 27.69 -2.07
N ALA A 246 -18.32 26.70 -2.96
CA ALA A 246 -19.25 25.57 -3.01
C ALA A 246 -19.14 24.66 -1.79
N ILE A 247 -17.91 24.37 -1.33
CA ILE A 247 -17.67 23.60 -0.11
C ILE A 247 -18.24 24.34 1.10
N GLU A 248 -17.91 25.61 1.27
CA GLU A 248 -18.38 26.43 2.40
C GLU A 248 -19.90 26.53 2.44
N LYS A 249 -20.55 26.71 1.29
CA LYS A 249 -22.00 26.93 1.22
C LYS A 249 -22.82 25.66 1.31
N PHE A 250 -22.36 24.57 0.67
CA PHE A 250 -23.19 23.37 0.46
C PHE A 250 -22.66 22.13 1.16
N LEU A 251 -21.39 22.16 1.61
CA LEU A 251 -20.70 20.99 2.18
C LEU A 251 -19.97 21.32 3.48
N SER A 252 -20.36 22.39 4.18
CA SER A 252 -19.75 22.81 5.45
C SER A 252 -19.88 21.83 6.59
N ASP A 253 -20.89 20.95 6.53
CA ASP A 253 -21.09 19.81 7.45
C ASP A 253 -20.34 18.55 7.01
N VAL A 254 -19.80 18.53 5.79
CA VAL A 254 -19.07 17.41 5.20
C VAL A 254 -17.56 17.65 5.23
N TYR A 255 -17.13 18.87 4.93
CA TYR A 255 -15.73 19.25 4.87
C TYR A 255 -15.44 20.47 5.72
N THR A 256 -14.36 20.41 6.49
CA THR A 256 -13.82 21.54 7.26
C THR A 256 -12.48 21.98 6.69
N SER A 257 -12.20 23.27 6.72
CA SER A 257 -10.88 23.80 6.32
C SER A 257 -9.80 23.26 7.26
N CYS A 258 -8.60 23.05 6.74
CA CYS A 258 -7.42 22.71 7.52
C CYS A 258 -6.36 23.84 7.47
N THR A 259 -5.27 23.68 8.22
CA THR A 259 -4.20 24.67 8.30
C THR A 259 -3.46 24.91 6.99
N MET A 260 -3.56 23.98 6.03
CA MET A 260 -2.94 24.10 4.71
C MET A 260 -3.93 24.71 3.70
N ALA A 261 -3.50 25.77 3.03
CA ALA A 261 -4.28 26.40 1.98
C ALA A 261 -4.64 25.40 0.85
N GLY A 262 -5.89 25.47 0.38
CA GLY A 262 -6.38 24.61 -0.70
C GLY A 262 -6.62 23.14 -0.28
N ARG A 263 -6.78 22.88 1.02
CA ARG A 263 -7.11 21.55 1.52
C ARG A 263 -8.25 21.57 2.52
N TYR A 264 -9.00 20.47 2.56
CA TYR A 264 -10.12 20.29 3.46
C TYR A 264 -10.11 18.91 4.07
N THR A 265 -10.61 18.82 5.30
CA THR A 265 -10.75 17.56 6.05
C THR A 265 -12.20 17.07 5.96
N TYR A 266 -12.40 15.80 5.63
CA TYR A 266 -13.70 15.18 5.70
C TYR A 266 -14.12 15.03 7.16
N ALA A 267 -15.25 15.61 7.55
CA ALA A 267 -15.68 15.71 8.95
C ALA A 267 -15.90 14.36 9.66
N LYS A 268 -16.18 13.29 8.89
CA LYS A 268 -16.36 11.92 9.41
C LYS A 268 -15.15 11.03 9.14
N GLY A 269 -14.08 11.59 8.58
CA GLY A 269 -12.84 10.88 8.32
C GLY A 269 -11.95 10.85 9.56
N SER A 270 -11.05 9.90 9.57
CA SER A 270 -10.04 9.71 10.63
C SER A 270 -8.72 10.42 10.31
N THR A 271 -8.55 10.86 9.06
CA THR A 271 -7.38 11.58 8.57
C THR A 271 -7.73 13.00 8.16
N ALA A 272 -6.79 13.95 8.34
CA ALA A 272 -6.94 15.35 7.96
C ALA A 272 -6.53 15.60 6.49
N ALA A 273 -6.94 16.75 5.94
CA ALA A 273 -6.50 17.29 4.65
C ALA A 273 -6.67 16.37 3.42
N GLY A 274 -7.60 15.42 3.47
CA GLY A 274 -7.82 14.41 2.42
C GLY A 274 -8.47 14.94 1.13
N LEU A 275 -9.10 16.11 1.14
CA LEU A 275 -9.55 16.80 -0.06
C LEU A 275 -8.51 17.86 -0.47
N VAL A 276 -8.13 17.85 -1.73
CA VAL A 276 -7.11 18.75 -2.29
C VAL A 276 -7.71 19.55 -3.44
N LEU A 277 -7.48 20.86 -3.47
CA LEU A 277 -7.80 21.73 -4.60
C LEU A 277 -6.64 21.79 -5.60
N TYR A 278 -6.96 21.79 -6.87
CA TYR A 278 -6.02 21.85 -7.99
C TYR A 278 -6.35 23.01 -8.92
N ASP A 279 -5.35 23.44 -9.69
CA ASP A 279 -5.47 24.48 -10.72
C ASP A 279 -6.13 25.76 -10.20
N GLY A 280 -5.65 26.29 -9.07
CA GLY A 280 -6.20 27.51 -8.49
C GLY A 280 -7.63 27.39 -7.96
N GLY A 281 -8.07 26.17 -7.59
CA GLY A 281 -9.41 25.92 -7.07
C GLY A 281 -10.46 25.61 -8.14
N LEU A 282 -10.06 25.32 -9.37
CA LEU A 282 -10.97 24.86 -10.43
C LEU A 282 -11.43 23.43 -10.24
N PHE A 283 -10.64 22.59 -9.59
CA PHE A 283 -10.93 21.19 -9.34
C PHE A 283 -10.67 20.83 -7.89
N ALA A 284 -11.41 19.82 -7.41
CA ALA A 284 -11.14 19.18 -6.14
C ALA A 284 -11.00 17.66 -6.32
N TYR A 285 -10.12 17.04 -5.55
CA TYR A 285 -10.01 15.59 -5.44
C TYR A 285 -10.09 15.20 -3.97
N SER A 286 -11.01 14.28 -3.64
CA SER A 286 -11.15 13.72 -2.30
C SER A 286 -10.62 12.29 -2.25
N ASN A 287 -9.83 12.00 -1.23
CA ASN A 287 -9.34 10.63 -0.95
C ASN A 287 -10.31 9.81 -0.08
N HIS A 288 -11.53 10.30 0.14
CA HIS A 288 -12.56 9.66 0.98
C HIS A 288 -13.65 9.03 0.17
#